data_8f97f4a00467309276923df47adc8c49
#
_entry.id   8f97f4a00467309276923df47adc8c49
#
_cell.length_a   1.000
_cell.length_b   1.000
_cell.length_c   1.000
_cell.angle_alpha   90.00
_cell.angle_beta   90.00
_cell.angle_gamma   90.00
#
_symmetry.space_group_name_H-M   'P 1'
#
loop_
_entity.id
_entity.type
_entity.pdbx_description
1 polymer ?
#
loop_
_entity_poly.entity_id
_entity_poly.type
_entity_poly.pdbx_seq_one_letter_code
_entity_poly.pdbx_strand_id
1 'polypeptide(L)'
;RSIQKALATLKDNRDYANLRDSARARSQADWLIGMNATRAMTLRGRESGRDGVLSMGRVQTPTLALVVNRDREIAAFTPIDYLVLQATLQHDVGTFSAIFKPSETQPGLDSEGRLVDGATAQGIMDAVRGKNGIITSVTREKKKKPVPLPHCLSSLQKAASSKLGMTAQQVLDTAQSLYEKKLTPYPRTDCRYLPEEQFSDAARIITALSGVSGLEAVTAKADSALRGPVWDTKKITAHHAIIPTGEEPRSLTAQEKELY
;
A
#
# COMPACT_ATOMS: atom_id res chain seq x y z
N ARG A 1 -15.37 -6.21 -27.89
CA ARG A 1 -14.97 -7.56 -27.36
C ARG A 1 -15.59 -7.84 -26.01
N SER A 2 -15.40 -7.01 -24.97
CA SER A 2 -15.92 -7.26 -23.61
C SER A 2 -17.45 -7.34 -23.55
N ILE A 3 -18.17 -6.46 -24.27
CA ILE A 3 -19.64 -6.50 -24.35
C ILE A 3 -20.14 -7.78 -25.01
N GLN A 4 -19.53 -8.19 -26.12
CA GLN A 4 -19.90 -9.42 -26.81
C GLN A 4 -19.67 -10.67 -25.95
N LYS A 5 -18.55 -10.72 -25.20
CA LYS A 5 -18.26 -11.78 -24.24
C LYS A 5 -19.28 -11.80 -23.10
N ALA A 6 -19.63 -10.63 -22.55
CA ALA A 6 -20.64 -10.51 -21.51
C ALA A 6 -22.01 -11.00 -21.98
N LEU A 7 -22.44 -10.60 -23.19
CA LEU A 7 -23.69 -11.07 -23.77
C LEU A 7 -23.72 -12.59 -24.02
N ALA A 8 -22.59 -13.18 -24.40
CA ALA A 8 -22.48 -14.63 -24.63
C ALA A 8 -22.42 -15.44 -23.33
N THR A 9 -22.18 -14.80 -22.18
CA THR A 9 -22.07 -15.44 -20.85
C THR A 9 -23.16 -15.01 -19.89
N LEU A 10 -24.29 -14.52 -20.37
CA LEU A 10 -25.44 -14.16 -19.54
C LEU A 10 -25.92 -15.36 -18.72
N LYS A 11 -26.19 -15.11 -17.46
CA LYS A 11 -26.73 -16.08 -16.50
C LYS A 11 -28.14 -15.70 -16.09
N ASP A 12 -28.92 -16.67 -15.62
CA ASP A 12 -30.26 -16.40 -15.11
C ASP A 12 -30.17 -15.49 -13.87
N ASN A 13 -31.03 -14.48 -13.81
CA ASN A 13 -31.09 -13.55 -12.68
C ASN A 13 -31.41 -14.26 -11.34
N ARG A 14 -32.07 -15.41 -11.37
CA ARG A 14 -32.35 -16.22 -10.19
C ARG A 14 -31.11 -16.75 -9.51
N ASP A 15 -30.01 -16.97 -10.25
CA ASP A 15 -28.72 -17.41 -9.71
C ASP A 15 -28.09 -16.34 -8.81
N TYR A 16 -28.55 -15.10 -8.91
CA TYR A 16 -28.07 -13.95 -8.15
C TYR A 16 -28.99 -13.50 -7.01
N ALA A 17 -30.04 -14.28 -6.69
CA ALA A 17 -31.02 -13.91 -5.67
C ALA A 17 -30.37 -13.64 -4.31
N ASN A 18 -29.48 -14.51 -3.84
CA ASN A 18 -28.77 -14.33 -2.58
C ASN A 18 -27.89 -13.08 -2.56
N LEU A 19 -27.22 -12.76 -3.69
CA LEU A 19 -26.40 -11.56 -3.82
C LEU A 19 -27.25 -10.29 -3.78
N ARG A 20 -28.40 -10.30 -4.47
CA ARG A 20 -29.41 -9.22 -4.41
C ARG A 20 -29.90 -8.99 -2.99
N ASP A 21 -30.29 -10.08 -2.29
CA ASP A 21 -30.84 -9.97 -0.94
C ASP A 21 -29.79 -9.51 0.08
N SER A 22 -28.53 -9.94 -0.08
CA SER A 22 -27.40 -9.44 0.68
C SER A 22 -27.16 -7.94 0.46
N ALA A 23 -27.20 -7.48 -0.78
CA ALA A 23 -27.04 -6.05 -1.11
C ALA A 23 -28.20 -5.21 -0.53
N ARG A 24 -29.42 -5.72 -0.61
CA ARG A 24 -30.62 -5.07 -0.04
C ARG A 24 -30.55 -4.98 1.49
N ALA A 25 -30.22 -6.08 2.16
CA ALA A 25 -30.06 -6.13 3.61
C ALA A 25 -28.98 -5.16 4.08
N ARG A 26 -27.87 -5.09 3.39
CA ARG A 26 -26.78 -4.14 3.65
C ARG A 26 -27.26 -2.69 3.54
N SER A 27 -27.96 -2.34 2.47
CA SER A 27 -28.51 -0.99 2.27
C SER A 27 -29.51 -0.60 3.36
N GLN A 28 -30.39 -1.52 3.73
CA GLN A 28 -31.39 -1.29 4.78
C GLN A 28 -30.72 -1.13 6.15
N ALA A 29 -29.72 -1.94 6.49
CA ALA A 29 -28.96 -1.83 7.72
C ALA A 29 -28.21 -0.49 7.80
N ASP A 30 -27.56 -0.08 6.72
CA ASP A 30 -26.86 1.21 6.64
C ASP A 30 -27.84 2.38 6.86
N TRP A 31 -29.03 2.32 6.27
CA TRP A 31 -30.04 3.35 6.44
C TRP A 31 -30.58 3.39 7.88
N LEU A 32 -30.98 2.24 8.44
CA LEU A 32 -31.54 2.16 9.79
C LEU A 32 -30.53 2.61 10.85
N ILE A 33 -29.33 2.07 10.81
CA ILE A 33 -28.28 2.40 11.79
C ILE A 33 -27.82 3.84 11.61
N GLY A 34 -27.51 4.25 10.38
CA GLY A 34 -26.99 5.57 10.08
C GLY A 34 -27.96 6.68 10.48
N MET A 35 -29.23 6.56 10.12
CA MET A 35 -30.24 7.56 10.45
C MET A 35 -30.49 7.66 11.94
N ASN A 36 -30.74 6.52 12.61
CA ASN A 36 -31.10 6.54 14.03
C ASN A 36 -29.89 6.91 14.91
N ALA A 37 -28.71 6.37 14.64
CA ALA A 37 -27.51 6.71 15.38
C ALA A 37 -27.12 8.19 15.19
N THR A 38 -27.20 8.71 13.96
CA THR A 38 -26.94 10.13 13.68
C THR A 38 -27.88 11.04 14.47
N ARG A 39 -29.18 10.74 14.47
CA ARG A 39 -30.19 11.51 15.23
C ARG A 39 -29.91 11.46 16.74
N ALA A 40 -29.70 10.26 17.30
CA ALA A 40 -29.44 10.09 18.72
C ALA A 40 -28.15 10.83 19.15
N MET A 41 -27.06 10.67 18.41
CA MET A 41 -25.79 11.33 18.71
C MET A 41 -25.84 12.84 18.53
N THR A 42 -26.59 13.33 17.54
CA THR A 42 -26.80 14.77 17.34
C THR A 42 -27.57 15.39 18.50
N LEU A 43 -28.66 14.75 18.97
CA LEU A 43 -29.42 15.22 20.12
C LEU A 43 -28.55 15.25 21.38
N ARG A 44 -27.84 14.16 21.67
CA ARG A 44 -26.89 14.10 22.79
C ARG A 44 -25.77 15.12 22.71
N GLY A 45 -25.27 15.38 21.51
CA GLY A 45 -24.25 16.41 21.28
C GLY A 45 -24.78 17.81 21.61
N ARG A 46 -26.02 18.13 21.24
CA ARG A 46 -26.68 19.40 21.57
C ARG A 46 -26.86 19.59 23.07
N GLU A 47 -27.24 18.54 23.79
CA GLU A 47 -27.33 18.56 25.27
C GLU A 47 -25.97 18.90 25.91
N SER A 48 -24.86 18.57 25.24
CA SER A 48 -23.51 18.87 25.65
C SER A 48 -22.95 20.19 25.06
N GLY A 49 -23.82 21.04 24.48
CA GLY A 49 -23.47 22.35 23.93
C GLY A 49 -22.75 22.29 22.58
N ARG A 50 -22.83 21.18 21.85
CA ARG A 50 -22.27 21.07 20.51
C ARG A 50 -23.29 21.41 19.45
N ASP A 51 -22.91 22.29 18.53
CA ASP A 51 -23.69 22.60 17.34
C ASP A 51 -23.34 21.69 16.18
N GLY A 52 -24.32 21.50 15.27
CA GLY A 52 -24.16 20.74 14.06
C GLY A 52 -24.66 19.29 14.15
N VAL A 53 -24.48 18.56 13.05
CA VAL A 53 -24.89 17.15 12.93
C VAL A 53 -23.72 16.24 13.25
N LEU A 54 -23.88 15.34 14.21
CA LEU A 54 -22.92 14.29 14.51
C LEU A 54 -23.26 13.05 13.67
N SER A 55 -22.73 13.02 12.46
CA SER A 55 -22.94 11.93 11.51
C SER A 55 -22.34 10.63 11.99
N MET A 56 -23.15 9.57 11.99
CA MET A 56 -22.76 8.21 12.33
C MET A 56 -22.96 7.29 11.13
N GLY A 57 -22.04 6.36 10.91
CA GLY A 57 -22.14 5.44 9.81
C GLY A 57 -21.28 4.21 9.99
N ARG A 58 -21.66 3.13 9.34
CA ARG A 58 -21.01 1.83 9.45
C ARG A 58 -19.55 1.82 8.95
N VAL A 59 -19.19 2.72 8.07
CA VAL A 59 -17.82 2.86 7.55
C VAL A 59 -17.09 4.03 8.22
N GLN A 60 -17.71 5.22 8.21
CA GLN A 60 -17.05 6.44 8.71
C GLN A 60 -16.75 6.39 10.20
N THR A 61 -17.64 5.85 11.04
CA THR A 61 -17.43 5.82 12.49
C THR A 61 -16.29 4.89 12.91
N PRO A 62 -16.20 3.62 12.42
CA PRO A 62 -15.05 2.78 12.68
C PRO A 62 -13.75 3.34 12.12
N THR A 63 -13.78 3.96 10.94
CA THR A 63 -12.60 4.60 10.36
C THR A 63 -12.10 5.75 11.24
N LEU A 64 -13.00 6.61 11.72
CA LEU A 64 -12.66 7.66 12.66
C LEU A 64 -12.08 7.08 13.96
N ALA A 65 -12.67 6.00 14.48
CA ALA A 65 -12.18 5.35 15.69
C ALA A 65 -10.73 4.84 15.53
N LEU A 66 -10.38 4.27 14.37
CA LEU A 66 -9.01 3.85 14.08
C LEU A 66 -8.02 5.03 14.12
N VAL A 67 -8.40 6.17 13.51
CA VAL A 67 -7.57 7.39 13.53
C VAL A 67 -7.40 7.90 14.96
N VAL A 68 -8.51 8.07 15.70
CA VAL A 68 -8.46 8.55 17.09
C VAL A 68 -7.66 7.63 18.00
N ASN A 69 -7.79 6.31 17.83
CA ASN A 69 -7.00 5.37 18.62
C ASN A 69 -5.52 5.51 18.30
N ARG A 70 -5.15 5.67 17.03
CA ARG A 70 -3.77 5.90 16.65
C ARG A 70 -3.21 7.21 17.20
N ASP A 71 -3.98 8.29 17.16
CA ASP A 71 -3.60 9.57 17.76
C ASP A 71 -3.36 9.45 19.27
N ARG A 72 -4.22 8.68 19.96
CA ARG A 72 -4.05 8.39 21.39
C ARG A 72 -2.81 7.57 21.68
N GLU A 73 -2.52 6.54 20.87
CA GLU A 73 -1.28 5.75 20.99
C GLU A 73 -0.04 6.65 20.82
N ILE A 74 -0.07 7.55 19.81
CA ILE A 74 1.02 8.50 19.59
C ILE A 74 1.17 9.47 20.76
N ALA A 75 0.06 10.00 21.27
CA ALA A 75 0.08 10.93 22.41
C ALA A 75 0.54 10.26 23.71
N ALA A 76 0.27 8.98 23.89
CA ALA A 76 0.70 8.18 25.04
C ALA A 76 2.05 7.51 24.84
N PHE A 77 2.71 7.73 23.72
CA PHE A 77 3.99 7.09 23.42
C PHE A 77 5.07 7.51 24.41
N THR A 78 5.64 6.52 25.08
CA THR A 78 6.80 6.71 25.95
C THR A 78 8.03 6.08 25.28
N PRO A 79 9.05 6.86 24.93
CA PRO A 79 10.26 6.31 24.32
C PRO A 79 11.01 5.44 25.35
N ILE A 80 11.54 4.32 24.87
CA ILE A 80 12.38 3.42 25.65
C ILE A 80 13.72 3.33 24.93
N ASP A 81 14.79 3.71 25.63
CA ASP A 81 16.15 3.53 25.14
C ASP A 81 16.55 2.08 25.21
N TYR A 82 17.18 1.58 24.17
CA TYR A 82 17.71 0.23 24.12
C TYR A 82 19.14 0.22 23.55
N LEU A 83 19.88 -0.82 23.87
CA LEU A 83 21.29 -0.93 23.55
C LEU A 83 21.48 -1.93 22.40
N VAL A 84 22.26 -1.53 21.40
CA VAL A 84 22.71 -2.40 20.32
C VAL A 84 24.21 -2.59 20.48
N LEU A 85 24.64 -3.80 20.81
CA LEU A 85 26.04 -4.13 20.95
C LEU A 85 26.63 -4.51 19.60
N GLN A 86 27.68 -3.82 19.20
CA GLN A 86 28.41 -4.07 17.97
C GLN A 86 29.88 -4.35 18.29
N ALA A 87 30.40 -5.45 17.78
CA ALA A 87 31.80 -5.78 17.84
C ALA A 87 32.47 -5.55 16.49
N THR A 88 33.69 -5.00 16.50
CA THR A 88 34.55 -4.98 15.33
C THR A 88 35.52 -6.16 15.47
N LEU A 89 35.50 -7.06 14.50
CA LEU A 89 36.28 -8.27 14.45
C LEU A 89 37.36 -8.14 13.37
N GLN A 90 38.57 -8.56 13.66
CA GLN A 90 39.65 -8.53 12.73
C GLN A 90 39.99 -9.96 12.27
N HIS A 91 40.21 -10.12 10.98
CA HIS A 91 40.65 -11.35 10.34
C HIS A 91 41.82 -11.00 9.40
N ASP A 92 42.60 -12.00 8.98
CA ASP A 92 43.78 -11.82 8.12
C ASP A 92 43.46 -11.11 6.79
N VAL A 93 42.23 -11.27 6.29
CA VAL A 93 41.78 -10.66 5.02
C VAL A 93 41.02 -9.35 5.22
N GLY A 94 40.84 -8.85 6.45
CA GLY A 94 40.15 -7.58 6.72
C GLY A 94 39.36 -7.56 8.02
N THR A 95 38.66 -6.45 8.22
CA THR A 95 37.82 -6.24 9.38
C THR A 95 36.34 -6.31 9.00
N PHE A 96 35.48 -6.78 9.90
CA PHE A 96 34.02 -6.79 9.74
C PHE A 96 33.32 -6.49 11.06
N SER A 97 32.10 -6.03 10.97
CA SER A 97 31.26 -5.74 12.14
C SER A 97 30.26 -6.88 12.38
N ALA A 98 30.10 -7.25 13.62
CA ALA A 98 29.09 -8.19 14.08
C ALA A 98 28.15 -7.51 15.09
N ILE A 99 26.86 -7.76 14.96
CA ILE A 99 25.85 -7.25 15.90
C ILE A 99 25.45 -8.39 16.83
N PHE A 100 25.47 -8.13 18.13
CA PHE A 100 24.98 -9.06 19.13
C PHE A 100 23.48 -9.31 18.92
N LYS A 101 23.12 -10.57 18.84
CA LYS A 101 21.72 -10.99 18.78
C LYS A 101 21.40 -11.74 20.08
N PRO A 102 20.58 -11.13 20.98
CA PRO A 102 20.21 -11.80 22.22
C PRO A 102 19.38 -13.05 21.95
N SER A 103 19.50 -14.06 22.81
CA SER A 103 18.55 -15.17 22.86
C SER A 103 17.26 -14.73 23.58
N GLU A 104 16.16 -15.44 23.35
CA GLU A 104 14.87 -15.13 24.00
C GLU A 104 14.95 -15.20 25.54
N THR A 105 15.89 -15.96 26.07
CA THR A 105 16.12 -16.12 27.52
C THR A 105 17.21 -15.21 28.07
N GLN A 106 17.76 -14.30 27.27
CA GLN A 106 18.80 -13.37 27.69
C GLN A 106 18.25 -12.45 28.79
N PRO A 107 18.91 -12.34 29.96
CA PRO A 107 18.54 -11.34 30.97
C PRO A 107 18.67 -9.90 30.42
N GLY A 108 17.88 -8.97 30.98
CA GLY A 108 17.96 -7.56 30.63
C GLY A 108 17.23 -7.16 29.34
N LEU A 109 16.37 -8.06 28.80
CA LEU A 109 15.51 -7.74 27.67
C LEU A 109 14.15 -7.21 28.11
N ASP A 110 13.58 -6.33 27.30
CA ASP A 110 12.17 -5.92 27.41
C ASP A 110 11.22 -6.93 26.71
N SER A 111 9.92 -6.61 26.70
CA SER A 111 8.88 -7.45 26.07
C SER A 111 9.03 -7.59 24.56
N GLU A 112 9.81 -6.73 23.90
CA GLU A 112 10.08 -6.77 22.46
C GLU A 112 11.43 -7.42 22.13
N GLY A 113 12.13 -7.97 23.15
CA GLY A 113 13.42 -8.63 22.98
C GLY A 113 14.59 -7.67 22.77
N ARG A 114 14.45 -6.38 23.16
CA ARG A 114 15.49 -5.38 23.08
C ARG A 114 16.29 -5.33 24.39
N LEU A 115 17.62 -5.23 24.32
CA LEU A 115 18.48 -5.12 25.48
C LEU A 115 18.33 -3.71 26.09
N VAL A 116 17.77 -3.62 27.29
CA VAL A 116 17.52 -2.36 27.99
C VAL A 116 18.38 -2.22 29.28
N ASP A 117 18.95 -3.31 29.76
CA ASP A 117 19.78 -3.29 30.96
C ASP A 117 21.25 -3.02 30.63
N GLY A 118 21.75 -1.87 31.10
CA GLY A 118 23.13 -1.44 30.87
C GLY A 118 24.18 -2.32 31.56
N ALA A 119 23.86 -2.89 32.72
CA ALA A 119 24.80 -3.76 33.43
C ALA A 119 25.02 -5.10 32.67
N THR A 120 23.94 -5.67 32.16
CA THR A 120 24.00 -6.85 31.28
C THR A 120 24.78 -6.55 30.01
N ALA A 121 24.52 -5.39 29.39
CA ALA A 121 25.25 -4.98 28.19
C ALA A 121 26.76 -4.86 28.44
N GLN A 122 27.14 -4.21 29.56
CA GLN A 122 28.54 -4.06 29.94
C GLN A 122 29.20 -5.42 30.20
N GLY A 123 28.51 -6.31 30.91
CA GLY A 123 29.01 -7.67 31.17
C GLY A 123 29.27 -8.47 29.89
N ILE A 124 28.39 -8.34 28.89
CA ILE A 124 28.58 -8.98 27.57
C ILE A 124 29.81 -8.38 26.85
N MET A 125 29.93 -7.05 26.84
CA MET A 125 31.09 -6.39 26.20
C MET A 125 32.41 -6.81 26.85
N ASP A 126 32.46 -6.89 28.17
CA ASP A 126 33.69 -7.27 28.88
C ASP A 126 34.02 -8.77 28.69
N ALA A 127 33.02 -9.61 28.55
CA ALA A 127 33.20 -11.03 28.28
C ALA A 127 33.80 -11.33 26.90
N VAL A 128 33.51 -10.46 25.86
CA VAL A 128 33.97 -10.70 24.48
C VAL A 128 35.17 -9.85 24.07
N ARG A 129 35.47 -8.79 24.80
CA ARG A 129 36.57 -7.88 24.48
C ARG A 129 37.92 -8.59 24.46
N GLY A 130 38.65 -8.47 23.34
CA GLY A 130 39.96 -9.11 23.14
C GLY A 130 39.92 -10.63 23.02
N LYS A 131 38.73 -11.22 22.86
CA LYS A 131 38.58 -12.66 22.65
C LYS A 131 38.45 -12.99 21.16
N ASN A 132 38.78 -14.23 20.81
CA ASN A 132 38.60 -14.75 19.47
C ASN A 132 37.16 -15.21 19.27
N GLY A 133 36.53 -14.82 18.15
CA GLY A 133 35.24 -15.33 17.70
C GLY A 133 35.40 -16.47 16.70
N ILE A 134 34.45 -17.39 16.71
CA ILE A 134 34.39 -18.50 15.74
C ILE A 134 33.12 -18.34 14.89
N ILE A 135 33.28 -18.35 13.56
CA ILE A 135 32.15 -18.38 12.64
C ILE A 135 31.58 -19.80 12.65
N THR A 136 30.41 -19.96 13.24
CA THR A 136 29.76 -21.28 13.36
C THR A 136 28.93 -21.66 12.15
N SER A 137 28.40 -20.67 11.43
CA SER A 137 27.65 -20.94 10.20
C SER A 137 27.73 -19.76 9.22
N VAL A 138 27.65 -20.06 7.92
CA VAL A 138 27.55 -19.07 6.86
C VAL A 138 26.38 -19.46 5.96
N THR A 139 25.37 -18.62 5.90
CA THR A 139 24.22 -18.82 5.00
C THR A 139 24.28 -17.85 3.83
N ARG A 140 24.20 -18.38 2.62
CA ARG A 140 24.07 -17.59 1.40
C ARG A 140 22.73 -17.84 0.76
N GLU A 141 21.87 -16.83 0.76
CA GLU A 141 20.57 -16.90 0.12
C GLU A 141 20.54 -16.03 -1.14
N LYS A 142 20.15 -16.62 -2.25
CA LYS A 142 19.89 -15.87 -3.48
C LYS A 142 18.46 -15.38 -3.46
N LYS A 143 18.24 -14.15 -3.04
CA LYS A 143 16.88 -13.53 -3.02
C LYS A 143 16.59 -12.87 -4.36
N LYS A 144 15.45 -13.21 -4.93
CA LYS A 144 14.91 -12.50 -6.10
C LYS A 144 13.95 -11.43 -5.61
N LYS A 145 14.20 -10.18 -5.96
CA LYS A 145 13.25 -9.09 -5.70
C LYS A 145 12.19 -9.08 -6.81
N PRO A 146 10.92 -9.29 -6.50
CA PRO A 146 9.88 -9.25 -7.52
C PRO A 146 9.75 -7.83 -8.10
N VAL A 147 9.36 -7.75 -9.36
CA VAL A 147 9.02 -6.48 -10.00
C VAL A 147 7.77 -5.91 -9.31
N PRO A 148 7.75 -4.60 -8.98
CA PRO A 148 6.57 -3.98 -8.40
C PRO A 148 5.36 -4.13 -9.33
N LEU A 149 4.19 -4.41 -8.75
CA LEU A 149 2.94 -4.40 -9.49
C LEU A 149 2.54 -2.95 -9.82
N PRO A 150 1.80 -2.71 -10.89
CA PRO A 150 1.19 -1.42 -11.21
C PRO A 150 0.35 -0.86 -10.05
N HIS A 151 -0.10 0.36 -10.18
CA HIS A 151 -0.88 1.00 -9.14
C HIS A 151 -2.37 0.60 -9.18
N CYS A 152 -2.95 0.45 -8.01
CA CYS A 152 -4.36 0.68 -7.73
C CYS A 152 -4.52 2.06 -7.10
N LEU A 153 -5.74 2.54 -6.88
CA LEU A 153 -5.96 3.88 -6.32
C LEU A 153 -5.20 4.11 -5.01
N SER A 154 -5.34 3.22 -4.05
CA SER A 154 -4.69 3.38 -2.73
C SER A 154 -3.16 3.38 -2.80
N SER A 155 -2.57 2.57 -3.67
CA SER A 155 -1.12 2.55 -3.84
C SER A 155 -0.61 3.77 -4.62
N LEU A 156 -1.40 4.30 -5.57
CA LEU A 156 -1.11 5.55 -6.27
C LEU A 156 -1.16 6.73 -5.30
N GLN A 157 -2.20 6.80 -4.46
CA GLN A 157 -2.33 7.84 -3.43
C GLN A 157 -1.15 7.84 -2.45
N LYS A 158 -0.72 6.66 -1.98
CA LYS A 158 0.46 6.55 -1.10
C LYS A 158 1.74 7.03 -1.80
N ALA A 159 1.95 6.62 -3.05
CA ALA A 159 3.13 7.02 -3.81
C ALA A 159 3.15 8.53 -4.09
N ALA A 160 2.02 9.10 -4.53
CA ALA A 160 1.90 10.53 -4.81
C ALA A 160 1.98 11.38 -3.54
N SER A 161 1.41 10.92 -2.43
CA SER A 161 1.57 11.61 -1.13
C SER A 161 3.03 11.66 -0.69
N SER A 162 3.75 10.53 -0.80
CA SER A 162 5.16 10.45 -0.39
C SER A 162 6.11 11.23 -1.30
N LYS A 163 5.85 11.24 -2.62
CA LYS A 163 6.78 11.81 -3.61
C LYS A 163 6.43 13.23 -4.03
N LEU A 164 5.13 13.56 -4.08
CA LEU A 164 4.60 14.80 -4.63
C LEU A 164 3.88 15.65 -3.57
N GLY A 165 3.72 15.16 -2.34
CA GLY A 165 3.00 15.86 -1.28
C GLY A 165 1.49 16.00 -1.51
N MET A 166 0.92 15.26 -2.47
CA MET A 166 -0.50 15.35 -2.81
C MET A 166 -1.37 14.68 -1.75
N THR A 167 -2.52 15.29 -1.46
CA THR A 167 -3.56 14.65 -0.64
C THR A 167 -4.24 13.51 -1.40
N ALA A 168 -4.87 12.57 -0.69
CA ALA A 168 -5.61 11.47 -1.30
C ALA A 168 -6.72 11.96 -2.25
N GLN A 169 -7.39 13.07 -1.91
CA GLN A 169 -8.42 13.67 -2.75
C GLN A 169 -7.83 14.28 -4.02
N GLN A 170 -6.74 15.04 -3.91
CA GLN A 170 -6.06 15.61 -5.08
C GLN A 170 -5.63 14.52 -6.08
N VAL A 171 -5.06 13.41 -5.57
CA VAL A 171 -4.68 12.27 -6.42
C VAL A 171 -5.89 11.66 -7.13
N LEU A 172 -7.02 11.49 -6.41
CA LEU A 172 -8.23 10.96 -7.01
C LEU A 172 -8.78 11.87 -8.11
N ASP A 173 -8.85 13.17 -7.85
CA ASP A 173 -9.40 14.15 -8.80
C ASP A 173 -8.50 14.26 -10.05
N THR A 174 -7.18 14.26 -9.84
CA THR A 174 -6.20 14.27 -10.94
C THR A 174 -6.26 12.98 -11.76
N ALA A 175 -6.34 11.82 -11.12
CA ALA A 175 -6.47 10.53 -11.80
C ALA A 175 -7.82 10.42 -12.55
N GLN A 176 -8.89 10.99 -12.01
CA GLN A 176 -10.18 11.09 -12.69
C GLN A 176 -10.08 11.95 -13.96
N SER A 177 -9.39 13.09 -13.88
CA SER A 177 -9.16 13.94 -15.05
C SER A 177 -8.32 13.23 -16.13
N LEU A 178 -7.27 12.51 -15.75
CA LEU A 178 -6.49 11.68 -16.68
C LEU A 178 -7.33 10.59 -17.35
N TYR A 179 -8.25 9.97 -16.61
CA TYR A 179 -9.20 9.00 -17.14
C TYR A 179 -10.16 9.64 -18.16
N GLU A 180 -10.72 10.81 -17.88
CA GLU A 180 -11.60 11.54 -18.77
C GLU A 180 -10.89 11.96 -20.07
N LYS A 181 -9.59 12.25 -19.97
CA LYS A 181 -8.69 12.47 -21.12
C LYS A 181 -8.27 11.16 -21.81
N LYS A 182 -8.75 9.99 -21.37
CA LYS A 182 -8.41 8.66 -21.89
C LYS A 182 -6.94 8.26 -21.75
N LEU A 183 -6.18 8.92 -20.90
CA LEU A 183 -4.75 8.66 -20.69
C LEU A 183 -4.50 7.51 -19.73
N THR A 184 -5.44 7.24 -18.82
CA THR A 184 -5.43 6.12 -17.88
C THR A 184 -6.79 5.43 -17.85
N PRO A 185 -6.88 4.17 -17.40
CA PRO A 185 -8.16 3.50 -17.14
C PRO A 185 -8.83 4.06 -15.89
N TYR A 186 -10.01 3.56 -15.58
CA TYR A 186 -10.81 3.99 -14.42
C TYR A 186 -10.02 3.96 -13.12
N PRO A 187 -9.88 5.10 -12.40
CA PRO A 187 -8.94 5.22 -11.29
C PRO A 187 -9.42 4.54 -10.00
N ARG A 188 -10.74 4.32 -9.81
CA ARG A 188 -11.26 3.72 -8.58
C ARG A 188 -11.20 2.20 -8.65
N THR A 189 -9.99 1.67 -8.74
CA THR A 189 -9.71 0.24 -8.73
C THR A 189 -8.88 -0.14 -7.51
N ASP A 190 -9.14 -1.32 -6.97
CA ASP A 190 -8.35 -2.00 -5.95
C ASP A 190 -7.38 -3.04 -6.56
N CYS A 191 -7.54 -3.32 -7.84
CA CYS A 191 -6.76 -4.30 -8.57
C CYS A 191 -5.40 -3.75 -9.02
N ARG A 192 -4.38 -4.61 -8.96
CA ARG A 192 -3.01 -4.32 -9.40
C ARG A 192 -2.53 -5.26 -10.51
N TYR A 193 -3.46 -5.96 -11.15
CA TYR A 193 -3.19 -6.91 -12.24
C TYR A 193 -3.77 -6.43 -13.54
N LEU A 194 -3.25 -6.94 -14.64
CA LEU A 194 -3.64 -6.62 -16.00
C LEU A 194 -4.23 -7.84 -16.69
N PRO A 195 -5.22 -7.67 -17.60
CA PRO A 195 -5.74 -8.75 -18.42
C PRO A 195 -4.65 -9.32 -19.32
N GLU A 196 -4.56 -10.61 -19.42
CA GLU A 196 -3.61 -11.29 -20.31
C GLU A 196 -3.76 -10.85 -21.77
N GLU A 197 -4.97 -10.54 -22.19
CA GLU A 197 -5.30 -10.09 -23.53
C GLU A 197 -4.69 -8.70 -23.87
N GLN A 198 -4.46 -7.85 -22.85
CA GLN A 198 -3.86 -6.52 -23.04
C GLN A 198 -2.32 -6.59 -23.22
N PHE A 199 -1.71 -7.74 -23.03
CA PHE A 199 -0.27 -7.88 -23.24
C PHE A 199 0.13 -7.52 -24.69
N SER A 200 -0.73 -7.78 -25.66
CA SER A 200 -0.51 -7.39 -27.06
C SER A 200 -0.39 -5.87 -27.28
N ASP A 201 -0.90 -5.05 -26.35
CA ASP A 201 -0.83 -3.59 -26.41
C ASP A 201 0.48 -3.02 -25.84
N ALA A 202 1.30 -3.84 -25.17
CA ALA A 202 2.49 -3.40 -24.45
C ALA A 202 3.47 -2.64 -25.34
N ALA A 203 3.77 -3.16 -26.53
CA ALA A 203 4.68 -2.51 -27.47
C ALA A 203 4.16 -1.15 -27.92
N ARG A 204 2.87 -1.04 -28.23
CA ARG A 204 2.23 0.23 -28.62
C ARG A 204 2.28 1.25 -27.49
N ILE A 205 1.98 0.83 -26.27
CA ILE A 205 2.01 1.72 -25.09
C ILE A 205 3.43 2.22 -24.82
N ILE A 206 4.43 1.33 -24.85
CA ILE A 206 5.84 1.71 -24.66
C ILE A 206 6.28 2.72 -25.73
N THR A 207 5.90 2.48 -27.00
CA THR A 207 6.21 3.41 -28.11
C THR A 207 5.54 4.78 -27.88
N ALA A 208 4.29 4.83 -27.45
CA ALA A 208 3.62 6.09 -27.16
C ALA A 208 4.28 6.84 -25.98
N LEU A 209 4.72 6.12 -24.95
CA LEU A 209 5.41 6.70 -23.80
C LEU A 209 6.82 7.23 -24.14
N SER A 210 7.46 6.73 -25.19
CA SER A 210 8.78 7.23 -25.60
C SER A 210 8.74 8.68 -26.11
N GLY A 211 7.56 9.16 -26.51
CA GLY A 211 7.33 10.57 -26.86
C GLY A 211 7.03 11.48 -25.67
N VAL A 212 6.93 10.93 -24.46
CA VAL A 212 6.63 11.70 -23.24
C VAL A 212 7.93 12.17 -22.59
N SER A 213 8.07 13.49 -22.44
CA SER A 213 9.28 14.10 -21.84
C SER A 213 9.57 13.53 -20.45
N GLY A 214 10.80 13.03 -20.27
CA GLY A 214 11.28 12.43 -19.03
C GLY A 214 11.13 10.90 -18.95
N LEU A 215 10.46 10.26 -19.93
CA LEU A 215 10.32 8.81 -20.00
C LEU A 215 11.23 8.15 -21.05
N GLU A 216 11.97 8.91 -21.84
CA GLU A 216 12.79 8.43 -22.96
C GLU A 216 13.83 7.39 -22.51
N ALA A 217 14.52 7.67 -21.41
CA ALA A 217 15.56 6.78 -20.90
C ALA A 217 15.02 5.45 -20.34
N VAL A 218 13.79 5.46 -19.84
CA VAL A 218 13.10 4.27 -19.31
C VAL A 218 12.54 3.44 -20.46
N THR A 219 11.86 4.07 -21.41
CA THR A 219 11.24 3.41 -22.55
C THR A 219 12.28 2.82 -23.51
N ALA A 220 13.43 3.49 -23.69
CA ALA A 220 14.55 2.95 -24.49
C ALA A 220 15.12 1.63 -23.98
N LYS A 221 14.95 1.33 -22.69
CA LYS A 221 15.40 0.07 -22.05
C LYS A 221 14.27 -0.94 -21.87
N ALA A 222 13.03 -0.57 -22.24
CA ALA A 222 11.89 -1.44 -22.05
C ALA A 222 11.85 -2.53 -23.12
N ASP A 223 11.67 -3.78 -22.66
CA ASP A 223 11.44 -4.92 -23.53
C ASP A 223 9.97 -5.32 -23.47
N SER A 224 9.24 -5.05 -24.56
CA SER A 224 7.82 -5.36 -24.70
C SER A 224 7.50 -6.87 -24.76
N ALA A 225 8.52 -7.70 -24.96
CA ALA A 225 8.36 -9.16 -24.98
C ALA A 225 8.39 -9.79 -23.56
N LEU A 226 8.86 -9.04 -22.57
CA LEU A 226 8.91 -9.52 -21.18
C LEU A 226 7.51 -9.60 -20.57
N ARG A 227 7.08 -10.82 -20.31
CA ARG A 227 5.80 -11.09 -19.66
C ARG A 227 6.01 -11.45 -18.20
N GLY A 228 5.67 -10.52 -17.31
CA GLY A 228 5.76 -10.72 -15.87
C GLY A 228 4.46 -11.25 -15.25
N PRO A 229 4.46 -11.54 -13.93
CA PRO A 229 3.29 -12.09 -13.20
C PRO A 229 2.13 -11.09 -13.05
N VAL A 230 2.27 -9.86 -13.53
CA VAL A 230 1.22 -8.84 -13.54
C VAL A 230 0.06 -9.21 -14.48
N TRP A 231 0.34 -9.96 -15.53
CA TRP A 231 -0.62 -10.39 -16.53
C TRP A 231 -1.39 -11.64 -16.05
N ASP A 232 -2.42 -11.41 -15.26
CA ASP A 232 -3.22 -12.49 -14.65
C ASP A 232 -4.70 -12.09 -14.60
N THR A 233 -5.45 -12.51 -15.62
CA THR A 233 -6.88 -12.21 -15.74
C THR A 233 -7.71 -12.77 -14.58
N LYS A 234 -7.26 -13.87 -13.94
CA LYS A 234 -8.00 -14.50 -12.83
C LYS A 234 -8.00 -13.63 -11.55
N LYS A 235 -7.04 -12.73 -11.42
CA LYS A 235 -6.93 -11.81 -10.27
C LYS A 235 -7.63 -10.48 -10.48
N ILE A 236 -8.30 -10.30 -11.63
CA ILE A 236 -9.05 -9.08 -11.93
C ILE A 236 -10.50 -9.28 -11.49
N THR A 237 -11.00 -8.31 -10.75
CA THR A 237 -12.40 -8.26 -10.30
C THR A 237 -13.27 -7.49 -11.29
N ALA A 238 -13.52 -6.22 -11.03
CA ALA A 238 -14.31 -5.34 -11.92
C ALA A 238 -13.43 -4.49 -12.83
N HIS A 239 -12.29 -4.05 -12.34
CA HIS A 239 -11.35 -3.17 -13.05
C HIS A 239 -9.92 -3.71 -12.90
N HIS A 240 -9.08 -3.43 -13.89
CA HIS A 240 -7.65 -3.77 -13.83
C HIS A 240 -6.82 -2.62 -13.24
N ALA A 241 -5.51 -2.81 -13.10
CA ALA A 241 -4.58 -1.83 -12.57
C ALA A 241 -4.56 -0.53 -13.38
N ILE A 242 -4.12 0.55 -12.75
CA ILE A 242 -3.92 1.86 -13.38
C ILE A 242 -2.59 1.84 -14.13
N ILE A 243 -2.66 2.00 -15.45
CA ILE A 243 -1.51 2.09 -16.36
C ILE A 243 -1.79 3.16 -17.43
N PRO A 244 -0.79 3.70 -18.13
CA PRO A 244 -1.01 4.49 -19.32
C PRO A 244 -1.75 3.69 -20.40
N THR A 245 -2.63 4.34 -21.17
CA THR A 245 -3.37 3.72 -22.26
C THR A 245 -2.59 3.69 -23.59
N GLY A 246 -1.54 4.51 -23.68
CA GLY A 246 -0.81 4.76 -24.91
C GLY A 246 -1.44 5.83 -25.80
N GLU A 247 -2.42 6.57 -25.29
CA GLU A 247 -2.87 7.81 -25.92
C GLU A 247 -1.85 8.92 -25.64
N GLU A 248 -1.71 9.84 -26.59
CA GLU A 248 -0.76 10.96 -26.49
C GLU A 248 -1.24 11.98 -25.44
N PRO A 249 -0.44 12.29 -24.41
CA PRO A 249 -0.84 13.28 -23.41
C PRO A 249 -0.77 14.69 -23.98
N ARG A 250 -1.94 15.29 -24.20
CA ARG A 250 -2.08 16.67 -24.68
C ARG A 250 -2.69 17.54 -23.59
N SER A 251 -2.20 18.77 -23.47
CA SER A 251 -2.76 19.80 -22.57
C SER A 251 -2.90 19.33 -21.10
N LEU A 252 -1.84 18.78 -20.53
CA LEU A 252 -1.80 18.40 -19.13
C LEU A 252 -1.52 19.62 -18.24
N THR A 253 -2.23 19.71 -17.12
CA THR A 253 -1.87 20.62 -16.02
C THR A 253 -0.57 20.13 -15.35
N ALA A 254 0.05 20.98 -14.53
CA ALA A 254 1.25 20.59 -13.78
C ALA A 254 1.03 19.33 -12.92
N GLN A 255 -0.07 19.28 -12.17
CA GLN A 255 -0.41 18.13 -11.35
C GLN A 255 -0.67 16.85 -12.16
N GLU A 256 -1.36 16.97 -13.30
CA GLU A 256 -1.59 15.83 -14.19
C GLU A 256 -0.28 15.30 -14.76
N LYS A 257 0.65 16.21 -15.14
CA LYS A 257 1.96 15.84 -15.68
C LYS A 257 2.83 15.13 -14.63
N GLU A 258 2.75 15.56 -13.37
CA GLU A 258 3.50 14.92 -12.27
C GLU A 258 2.93 13.55 -11.91
N LEU A 259 1.61 13.40 -11.95
CA LEU A 259 0.96 12.13 -11.59
C LEU A 259 1.05 11.08 -12.70
N TYR A 260 1.00 11.52 -13.98
CA TYR A 260 1.06 10.67 -15.18
C TYR A 260 2.45 10.10 -15.39
#